data_2bdba4411c83f7964d4ba5a7f4847752
#
_entry.id   2bdba4411c83f7964d4ba5a7f4847752
#
_cell.length_a   1.000
_cell.length_b   1.000
_cell.length_c   1.000
_cell.angle_alpha   90.00
_cell.angle_beta   90.00
_cell.angle_gamma   90.00
#
_symmetry.space_group_name_H-M   'P 1'
#
loop_
_entity.id
_entity.type
_entity.pdbx_description
1 polymer ?
#
loop_
_entity_poly.entity_id
_entity_poly.type
_entity_poly.pdbx_seq_one_letter_code
_entity_poly.pdbx_strand_id
1 'polypeptide(L)'
;KIVAKVTDSINNKKVTKFGLIYGLLKYNGKKTGITSDHLKIGMEGQFVRSYNTTQKGIWKKTDNTTTYVETMTYGANSKEAYTAEYKARAYAVLEDGEIVYSNAIDYSVYEIAEQLYNNCMMPTIDGHKYLYNTILTKVTPEYTEKIYK
;
A
#
# COMPACT_ATOMS: atom_id res chain seq x y z
N LYS A 1 -2.46 2.89 4.06
CA LYS A 1 -1.05 3.28 3.92
C LYS A 1 -0.22 2.08 3.52
N ILE A 2 0.72 2.27 2.61
CA ILE A 2 1.75 1.29 2.27
C ILE A 2 3.05 1.80 2.86
N VAL A 3 3.80 0.90 3.50
CA VAL A 3 5.07 1.23 4.15
C VAL A 3 6.18 0.45 3.44
N ALA A 4 7.21 1.16 3.02
CA ALA A 4 8.44 0.58 2.49
C ALA A 4 9.63 1.06 3.32
N LYS A 5 10.63 0.21 3.44
CA LYS A 5 11.94 0.55 4.03
C LYS A 5 12.99 0.46 2.95
N VAL A 6 13.80 1.49 2.84
CA VAL A 6 14.91 1.55 1.89
C VAL A 6 16.19 1.90 2.63
N THR A 7 17.26 1.18 2.36
CA THR A 7 18.59 1.49 2.88
C THR A 7 19.26 2.57 2.01
N ASP A 8 20.21 3.30 2.57
CA ASP A 8 20.94 4.34 1.82
C ASP A 8 21.80 3.75 0.69
N SER A 9 22.12 2.46 0.77
CA SER A 9 22.80 1.71 -0.29
C SER A 9 22.25 0.30 -0.43
N ILE A 10 22.28 -0.22 -1.65
CA ILE A 10 21.92 -1.58 -2.02
C ILE A 10 23.01 -2.12 -2.93
N ASN A 11 23.50 -3.34 -2.67
CA ASN A 11 24.60 -3.95 -3.45
C ASN A 11 25.85 -3.03 -3.55
N ASN A 12 26.19 -2.34 -2.45
CA ASN A 12 27.29 -1.36 -2.37
C ASN A 12 27.15 -0.15 -3.31
N LYS A 13 25.95 0.12 -3.83
CA LYS A 13 25.64 1.30 -4.65
C LYS A 13 24.69 2.21 -3.90
N LYS A 14 24.92 3.50 -3.95
CA LYS A 14 24.07 4.50 -3.29
C LYS A 14 22.68 4.53 -3.93
N VAL A 15 21.64 4.58 -3.09
CA VAL A 15 20.27 4.82 -3.54
C VAL A 15 20.07 6.30 -3.80
N THR A 16 19.66 6.66 -5.01
CA THR A 16 19.46 8.04 -5.44
C THR A 16 17.98 8.43 -5.46
N LYS A 17 17.09 7.46 -5.73
CA LYS A 17 15.63 7.64 -5.72
C LYS A 17 14.97 6.37 -5.24
N PHE A 18 13.79 6.52 -4.68
CA PHE A 18 12.96 5.38 -4.29
C PHE A 18 11.49 5.76 -4.34
N GLY A 19 10.62 4.78 -4.35
CA GLY A 19 9.19 5.01 -4.37
C GLY A 19 8.38 3.72 -4.39
N LEU A 20 7.13 3.85 -4.80
CA LEU A 20 6.15 2.80 -4.84
C LEU A 20 5.53 2.70 -6.23
N ILE A 21 5.33 1.48 -6.69
CA ILE A 21 4.53 1.18 -7.88
C ILE A 21 3.36 0.33 -7.42
N TYR A 22 2.16 0.67 -7.87
CA TYR A 22 0.98 -0.11 -7.61
C TYR A 22 0.03 -0.13 -8.81
N GLY A 23 -0.78 -1.15 -8.88
CA GLY A 23 -1.78 -1.32 -9.91
C GLY A 23 -3.03 -2.00 -9.39
N LEU A 24 -4.14 -1.78 -10.07
CA LEU A 24 -5.43 -2.41 -9.79
C LEU A 24 -5.38 -3.86 -10.26
N LEU A 25 -5.44 -4.79 -9.32
CA LEU A 25 -5.43 -6.24 -9.61
C LEU A 25 -6.82 -6.77 -9.91
N LYS A 26 -7.83 -6.28 -9.17
CA LYS A 26 -9.22 -6.71 -9.32
C LYS A 26 -10.18 -5.61 -8.89
N TYR A 27 -11.24 -5.40 -9.65
CA TYR A 27 -12.30 -4.46 -9.34
C TYR A 27 -13.67 -5.06 -9.70
N ASN A 28 -14.61 -4.97 -8.77
CA ASN A 28 -15.97 -5.51 -8.93
C ASN A 28 -15.97 -6.95 -9.48
N GLY A 29 -15.14 -7.81 -8.88
CA GLY A 29 -15.00 -9.22 -9.24
C GLY A 29 -14.19 -9.50 -10.52
N LYS A 30 -13.85 -8.48 -11.31
CA LYS A 30 -13.10 -8.63 -12.58
C LYS A 30 -11.61 -8.40 -12.37
N LYS A 31 -10.79 -9.37 -12.78
CA LYS A 31 -9.33 -9.26 -12.80
C LYS A 31 -8.87 -8.37 -13.94
N THR A 32 -7.81 -7.58 -13.71
CA THR A 32 -7.21 -6.71 -14.72
C THR A 32 -6.12 -7.40 -15.55
N GLY A 33 -5.59 -8.54 -15.07
CA GLY A 33 -4.45 -9.21 -15.67
C GLY A 33 -3.08 -8.66 -15.24
N ILE A 34 -3.02 -7.70 -14.32
CA ILE A 34 -1.76 -7.19 -13.78
C ILE A 34 -1.00 -8.30 -13.05
N THR A 35 0.29 -8.38 -13.32
CA THR A 35 1.27 -9.23 -12.63
C THR A 35 2.42 -8.38 -12.08
N SER A 36 3.31 -8.99 -11.32
CA SER A 36 4.53 -8.30 -10.83
C SER A 36 5.38 -7.74 -11.97
N ASP A 37 5.38 -8.36 -13.14
CA ASP A 37 6.15 -7.91 -14.30
C ASP A 37 5.65 -6.58 -14.88
N HIS A 38 4.38 -6.24 -14.67
CA HIS A 38 3.84 -4.92 -15.03
C HIS A 38 4.24 -3.82 -14.05
N LEU A 39 4.64 -4.16 -12.81
CA LEU A 39 5.02 -3.20 -11.79
C LEU A 39 6.51 -2.84 -11.92
N LYS A 40 6.85 -2.18 -13.01
CA LYS A 40 8.22 -1.69 -13.31
C LYS A 40 8.16 -0.24 -13.74
N ILE A 41 9.21 0.50 -13.47
CA ILE A 41 9.37 1.88 -13.96
C ILE A 41 9.33 1.86 -15.49
N GLY A 42 8.56 2.76 -16.08
CA GLY A 42 8.33 2.82 -17.53
C GLY A 42 7.20 1.94 -18.06
N MET A 43 6.53 1.20 -17.17
CA MET A 43 5.34 0.39 -17.49
C MET A 43 4.04 1.03 -16.98
N GLU A 44 4.00 2.35 -16.87
CA GLU A 44 2.84 3.11 -16.40
C GLU A 44 1.70 3.04 -17.42
N GLY A 45 0.48 2.95 -16.91
CA GLY A 45 -0.74 2.91 -17.70
C GLY A 45 -1.98 3.17 -16.85
N GLN A 46 -3.14 2.88 -17.40
CA GLN A 46 -4.41 3.07 -16.68
C GLN A 46 -4.51 2.25 -15.38
N PHE A 47 -3.77 1.15 -15.27
CA PHE A 47 -3.81 0.24 -14.13
C PHE A 47 -2.57 0.34 -13.24
N VAL A 48 -1.55 1.04 -13.66
CA VAL A 48 -0.27 1.15 -12.96
C VAL A 48 0.02 2.60 -12.64
N ARG A 49 0.42 2.88 -11.40
CA ARG A 49 0.87 4.19 -10.93
C ARG A 49 2.24 4.04 -10.29
N SER A 50 3.12 4.97 -10.57
CA SER A 50 4.40 5.06 -9.89
C SER A 50 4.52 6.40 -9.16
N TYR A 51 5.07 6.33 -7.95
CA TYR A 51 5.44 7.50 -7.18
C TYR A 51 6.94 7.56 -7.09
N ASN A 52 7.50 8.65 -7.55
CA ASN A 52 8.91 8.94 -7.49
C ASN A 52 9.11 10.14 -6.59
N THR A 53 9.36 9.89 -5.31
CA THR A 53 9.61 10.96 -4.35
C THR A 53 10.81 10.63 -3.49
N THR A 54 11.69 11.62 -3.33
CA THR A 54 12.90 11.50 -2.54
C THR A 54 12.71 11.96 -1.09
N GLN A 55 11.68 12.76 -0.81
CA GLN A 55 11.49 13.36 0.52
C GLN A 55 10.05 13.34 1.01
N LYS A 56 9.07 13.45 0.12
CA LYS A 56 7.66 13.40 0.50
C LYS A 56 7.30 11.99 0.97
N GLY A 57 6.64 11.87 2.11
CA GLY A 57 6.23 10.59 2.66
C GLY A 57 7.27 9.93 3.57
N ILE A 58 8.43 10.52 3.78
CA ILE A 58 9.38 10.01 4.78
C ILE A 58 8.76 10.10 6.16
N TRP A 59 8.63 8.94 6.81
CA TRP A 59 8.09 8.84 8.16
C TRP A 59 9.18 8.77 9.22
N LYS A 60 10.23 7.99 8.95
CA LYS A 60 11.35 7.82 9.87
C LYS A 60 12.64 7.64 9.08
N LYS A 61 13.68 8.34 9.48
CA LYS A 61 15.03 8.15 8.99
C LYS A 61 15.94 7.74 10.14
N THR A 62 16.75 6.71 9.92
CA THR A 62 17.88 6.32 10.75
C THR A 62 19.16 6.51 9.96
N ASP A 63 20.34 6.24 10.53
CA ASP A 63 21.64 6.53 9.89
C ASP A 63 21.76 5.93 8.47
N ASN A 64 21.17 4.77 8.23
CA ASN A 64 21.29 4.06 6.95
C ASN A 64 19.96 3.52 6.39
N THR A 65 18.84 3.88 6.99
CA THR A 65 17.50 3.39 6.56
C THR A 65 16.48 4.51 6.58
N THR A 66 15.73 4.62 5.50
CA THR A 66 14.56 5.50 5.41
C THR A 66 13.29 4.64 5.38
N THR A 67 12.36 4.93 6.28
CA THR A 67 11.01 4.37 6.23
C THR A 67 10.13 5.34 5.46
N TYR A 68 9.64 4.88 4.34
CA TYR A 68 8.76 5.61 3.44
C TYR A 68 7.31 5.15 3.64
N VAL A 69 6.40 6.11 3.73
CA VAL A 69 4.96 5.84 3.88
C VAL A 69 4.21 6.56 2.78
N GLU A 70 3.50 5.81 1.97
CA GLU A 70 2.58 6.35 0.99
C GLU A 70 1.14 6.18 1.48
N THR A 71 0.37 7.26 1.42
CA THR A 71 -1.06 7.23 1.69
C THR A 71 -1.80 7.23 0.36
N MET A 72 -2.40 6.10 0.02
CA MET A 72 -3.27 6.05 -1.14
C MET A 72 -4.67 6.51 -0.73
N THR A 73 -5.18 7.51 -1.45
CA THR A 73 -6.53 8.03 -1.23
C THR A 73 -7.50 7.29 -2.15
N TYR A 74 -8.46 6.62 -1.55
CA TYR A 74 -9.54 5.98 -2.29
C TYR A 74 -10.67 6.98 -2.42
N GLY A 75 -10.97 7.41 -3.65
CA GLY A 75 -11.95 8.47 -3.91
C GLY A 75 -13.41 8.07 -3.71
N ALA A 76 -13.71 6.81 -3.43
CA ALA A 76 -15.08 6.33 -3.29
C ALA A 76 -15.28 5.60 -1.96
N ASN A 77 -16.34 5.97 -1.24
CA ASN A 77 -16.81 5.28 -0.04
C ASN A 77 -17.87 4.25 -0.47
N SER A 78 -17.46 3.17 -1.11
CA SER A 78 -18.36 2.12 -1.60
C SER A 78 -17.79 0.72 -1.33
N LYS A 79 -18.66 -0.28 -1.35
CA LYS A 79 -18.28 -1.68 -1.24
C LYS A 79 -17.24 -2.06 -2.30
N GLU A 80 -17.45 -1.64 -3.54
CA GLU A 80 -16.57 -1.93 -4.66
C GLU A 80 -15.17 -1.32 -4.46
N ALA A 81 -15.09 -0.10 -3.96
CA ALA A 81 -13.83 0.56 -3.65
C ALA A 81 -13.08 -0.12 -2.51
N TYR A 82 -13.78 -0.54 -1.46
CA TYR A 82 -13.15 -1.21 -0.32
C TYR A 82 -12.70 -2.63 -0.64
N THR A 83 -13.39 -3.35 -1.52
CA THR A 83 -13.04 -4.70 -1.95
C THR A 83 -12.15 -4.75 -3.19
N ALA A 84 -11.83 -3.60 -3.80
CA ALA A 84 -10.86 -3.54 -4.88
C ALA A 84 -9.50 -4.07 -4.40
N GLU A 85 -8.94 -4.99 -5.16
CA GLU A 85 -7.63 -5.57 -4.86
C GLU A 85 -6.54 -4.84 -5.65
N TYR A 86 -5.44 -4.57 -4.99
CA TYR A 86 -4.27 -3.91 -5.56
C TYR A 86 -3.05 -4.79 -5.40
N LYS A 87 -2.14 -4.68 -6.34
CA LYS A 87 -0.79 -5.21 -6.24
C LYS A 87 0.19 -4.04 -6.16
N ALA A 88 1.14 -4.11 -5.23
CA ALA A 88 2.12 -3.04 -5.04
C ALA A 88 3.50 -3.61 -4.72
N ARG A 89 4.53 -2.86 -5.06
CA ARG A 89 5.91 -3.08 -4.60
C ARG A 89 6.70 -1.77 -4.56
N ALA A 90 7.75 -1.77 -3.76
CA ALA A 90 8.71 -0.69 -3.71
C ALA A 90 9.78 -0.85 -4.80
N TYR A 91 10.42 0.27 -5.16
CA TYR A 91 11.59 0.30 -6.02
C TYR A 91 12.63 1.28 -5.49
N ALA A 92 13.87 1.08 -5.89
CA ALA A 92 14.95 2.03 -5.68
C ALA A 92 15.79 2.15 -6.96
N VAL A 93 16.24 3.38 -7.24
CA VAL A 93 17.18 3.67 -8.33
C VAL A 93 18.56 3.87 -7.71
N LEU A 94 19.52 3.12 -8.20
CA LEU A 94 20.90 3.18 -7.74
C LEU A 94 21.68 4.25 -8.50
N GLU A 95 22.85 4.63 -7.98
CA GLU A 95 23.70 5.70 -8.54
C GLU A 95 24.17 5.45 -9.99
N ASP A 96 24.23 4.20 -10.41
CA ASP A 96 24.57 3.80 -11.79
C ASP A 96 23.35 3.69 -12.72
N GLY A 97 22.13 4.02 -12.21
CA GLY A 97 20.89 3.95 -12.95
C GLY A 97 20.19 2.58 -12.90
N GLU A 98 20.78 1.56 -12.26
CA GLU A 98 20.11 0.29 -12.02
C GLU A 98 18.88 0.50 -11.17
N ILE A 99 17.78 -0.20 -11.50
CA ILE A 99 16.54 -0.16 -10.71
C ILE A 99 16.33 -1.52 -10.07
N VAL A 100 16.17 -1.52 -8.76
CA VAL A 100 15.89 -2.72 -7.96
C VAL A 100 14.49 -2.65 -7.39
N TYR A 101 13.87 -3.81 -7.18
CA TYR A 101 12.48 -3.93 -6.77
C TYR A 101 12.34 -4.87 -5.58
N SER A 102 11.41 -4.54 -4.68
CA SER A 102 10.98 -5.46 -3.63
C SER A 102 10.07 -6.57 -4.18
N ASN A 103 9.79 -7.56 -3.36
CA ASN A 103 8.66 -8.46 -3.59
C ASN A 103 7.36 -7.64 -3.69
N ALA A 104 6.42 -8.12 -4.51
CA ALA A 104 5.10 -7.52 -4.60
C ALA A 104 4.18 -8.06 -3.51
N ILE A 105 3.25 -7.21 -3.06
CA ILE A 105 2.18 -7.56 -2.14
C ILE A 105 0.83 -7.30 -2.79
N ASP A 106 -0.16 -8.12 -2.44
CA ASP A 106 -1.55 -7.91 -2.79
C ASP A 106 -2.31 -7.43 -1.54
N TYR A 107 -3.26 -6.52 -1.72
CA TYR A 107 -4.04 -5.98 -0.61
C TYR A 107 -5.35 -5.35 -1.09
N SER A 108 -6.32 -5.27 -0.18
CA SER A 108 -7.51 -4.43 -0.30
C SER A 108 -7.70 -3.59 0.96
N VAL A 109 -8.51 -2.54 0.86
CA VAL A 109 -8.86 -1.72 2.04
C VAL A 109 -9.62 -2.55 3.06
N TYR A 110 -10.53 -3.39 2.58
CA TYR A 110 -11.35 -4.26 3.44
C TYR A 110 -10.48 -5.23 4.24
N GLU A 111 -9.58 -5.96 3.60
CA GLU A 111 -8.69 -6.92 4.29
C GLU A 111 -7.81 -6.25 5.34
N ILE A 112 -7.26 -5.06 5.02
CA ILE A 112 -6.47 -4.29 5.99
C ILE A 112 -7.34 -3.84 7.16
N ALA A 113 -8.55 -3.32 6.90
CA ALA A 113 -9.47 -2.90 7.93
C ALA A 113 -9.88 -4.07 8.85
N GLU A 114 -10.15 -5.22 8.27
CA GLU A 114 -10.50 -6.44 8.99
C GLU A 114 -9.38 -6.91 9.91
N GLN A 115 -8.15 -6.94 9.40
CA GLN A 115 -6.98 -7.30 10.21
C GLN A 115 -6.76 -6.32 11.38
N LEU A 116 -6.81 -5.01 11.12
CA LEU A 116 -6.65 -3.99 12.15
C LEU A 116 -7.76 -4.07 13.21
N TYR A 117 -8.98 -4.28 12.78
CA TYR A 117 -10.14 -4.39 13.66
C TYR A 117 -10.08 -5.65 14.53
N ASN A 118 -9.86 -6.81 13.92
CA ASN A 118 -9.86 -8.10 14.59
C ASN A 118 -8.73 -8.24 15.60
N ASN A 119 -7.60 -7.57 15.37
CA ASN A 119 -6.43 -7.59 16.25
C ASN A 119 -6.35 -6.39 17.19
N CYS A 120 -7.40 -5.54 17.24
CA CYS A 120 -7.43 -4.31 18.06
C CYS A 120 -6.19 -3.43 17.84
N MET A 121 -5.73 -3.30 16.59
CA MET A 121 -4.50 -2.59 16.24
C MET A 121 -4.67 -1.08 16.00
N MET A 122 -5.90 -0.56 16.10
CA MET A 122 -6.11 0.88 16.03
C MET A 122 -5.67 1.55 17.34
N PRO A 123 -5.03 2.73 17.28
CA PRO A 123 -4.51 3.40 18.46
C PRO A 123 -5.61 4.00 19.34
N THR A 124 -6.83 4.09 18.86
CA THR A 124 -7.96 4.70 19.57
C THR A 124 -9.25 3.91 19.40
N ILE A 125 -10.15 4.02 20.39
CA ILE A 125 -11.51 3.45 20.31
C ILE A 125 -12.27 4.03 19.10
N ASP A 126 -12.13 5.32 18.82
CA ASP A 126 -12.81 5.97 17.70
C ASP A 126 -12.30 5.44 16.36
N GLY A 127 -10.99 5.19 16.25
CA GLY A 127 -10.43 4.54 15.07
C GLY A 127 -10.97 3.13 14.87
N HIS A 128 -11.09 2.35 15.94
CA HIS A 128 -11.68 1.01 15.92
C HIS A 128 -13.15 1.05 15.46
N LYS A 129 -13.95 1.94 16.04
CA LYS A 129 -15.35 2.15 15.63
C LYS A 129 -15.48 2.64 14.20
N TYR A 130 -14.56 3.49 13.74
CA TYR A 130 -14.52 3.94 12.34
C TYR A 130 -14.37 2.78 11.37
N LEU A 131 -13.43 1.86 11.62
CA LEU A 131 -13.26 0.67 10.78
C LEU A 131 -14.57 -0.13 10.69
N TYR A 132 -15.20 -0.39 11.82
CA TYR A 132 -16.46 -1.12 11.90
C TYR A 132 -17.58 -0.41 11.12
N ASN A 133 -17.90 0.82 11.50
CA ASN A 133 -19.06 1.54 10.98
C ASN A 133 -18.91 1.99 9.52
N THR A 134 -17.68 2.24 9.07
CA THR A 134 -17.43 2.86 7.75
C THR A 134 -16.99 1.86 6.70
N ILE A 135 -16.24 0.84 7.09
CA ILE A 135 -15.62 -0.09 6.13
C ILE A 135 -16.25 -1.48 6.25
N LEU A 136 -16.18 -2.10 7.44
CA LEU A 136 -16.55 -3.51 7.57
C LEU A 136 -18.04 -3.75 7.33
N THR A 137 -18.92 -2.98 7.97
CA THR A 137 -20.37 -3.12 7.76
C THR A 137 -20.84 -2.65 6.38
N LYS A 138 -20.06 -1.81 5.71
CA LYS A 138 -20.36 -1.41 4.33
C LYS A 138 -20.20 -2.56 3.34
N VAL A 139 -19.22 -3.42 3.59
CA VAL A 139 -18.93 -4.61 2.75
C VAL A 139 -19.76 -5.80 3.21
N THR A 140 -19.84 -6.02 4.52
CA THR A 140 -20.51 -7.13 5.18
C THR A 140 -21.46 -6.56 6.24
N PRO A 141 -22.73 -6.28 5.89
CA PRO A 141 -23.68 -5.62 6.80
C PRO A 141 -23.87 -6.35 8.15
N GLU A 142 -23.76 -7.67 8.16
CA GLU A 142 -23.86 -8.53 9.35
C GLU A 142 -22.52 -8.73 10.07
N TYR A 143 -21.51 -7.90 9.81
CA TYR A 143 -20.21 -8.01 10.48
C TYR A 143 -20.37 -7.88 12.00
N THR A 144 -19.83 -8.83 12.74
CA THR A 144 -19.98 -8.86 14.20
C THR A 144 -19.12 -7.79 14.88
N GLU A 145 -19.76 -6.93 15.66
CA GLU A 145 -19.06 -5.94 16.46
C GLU A 145 -18.22 -6.60 17.55
N LYS A 146 -16.97 -6.15 17.69
CA LYS A 146 -16.05 -6.57 18.74
C LYS A 146 -15.78 -5.42 19.70
N ILE A 147 -15.71 -5.73 20.97
CA ILE A 147 -15.33 -4.77 22.00
C ILE A 147 -13.84 -4.46 21.85
N TYR A 148 -13.52 -3.18 21.78
CA TYR A 148 -12.14 -2.71 21.81
C TYR A 148 -11.52 -3.02 23.18
N LYS A 149 -10.38 -3.68 23.17
CA LYS A 149 -9.63 -4.06 24.37
C LYS A 149 -8.36 -3.24 24.51
#